data_a1e7243160ac2cd41aecc4b6d38187e8
#
_entry.id   a1e7243160ac2cd41aecc4b6d38187e8
#
_cell.length_a   1.000
_cell.length_b   1.000
_cell.length_c   1.000
_cell.angle_alpha   90.00
_cell.angle_beta   90.00
_cell.angle_gamma   90.00
#
_symmetry.space_group_name_H-M   'P 1'
#
loop_
_entity.id
_entity.type
_entity.pdbx_description
1 polymer ?
#
loop_
_entity_poly.entity_id
_entity_poly.type
_entity_poly.pdbx_seq_one_letter_code
_entity_poly.pdbx_strand_id
1 'polypeptide(L)'
;MSVRRLTAALLLVVAASLGTAACTATGSGARSECEVSGCTVTFERGVQAKISVLGVETELTSVQGDLVTLSVAGQQVTVPMGESGSVQGLNLTVQEVTQDQVVVRLATGL
;
A
#
# COMPACT_ATOMS: atom_id res chain seq x y z
N MET A 1 9.91 14.66 -48.31
CA MET A 1 8.72 13.87 -48.56
C MET A 1 8.59 12.73 -47.59
N SER A 2 9.64 12.02 -47.31
CA SER A 2 9.62 10.92 -46.39
C SER A 2 9.55 11.33 -44.89
N VAL A 3 9.79 12.58 -44.61
CA VAL A 3 9.82 13.11 -43.24
C VAL A 3 8.43 13.14 -42.61
N ARG A 4 7.41 13.29 -43.41
CA ARG A 4 6.04 13.34 -42.90
C ARG A 4 5.52 12.02 -42.37
N ARG A 5 6.11 10.92 -42.81
CA ARG A 5 5.67 9.58 -42.41
C ARG A 5 6.23 9.18 -41.05
N LEU A 6 7.30 9.80 -40.66
CA LEU A 6 7.94 9.51 -39.39
C LEU A 6 7.25 10.16 -38.22
N THR A 7 6.53 11.24 -38.44
CA THR A 7 5.82 11.93 -37.37
C THR A 7 4.55 11.23 -36.94
N ALA A 8 3.95 10.44 -37.84
CA ALA A 8 2.73 9.72 -37.52
C ALA A 8 2.95 8.50 -36.62
N ALA A 9 4.14 7.92 -36.66
CA ALA A 9 4.45 6.73 -35.90
C ALA A 9 4.71 7.04 -34.42
N LEU A 10 5.07 8.24 -34.11
CA LEU A 10 5.38 8.65 -32.73
C LEU A 10 4.14 8.84 -31.86
N LEU A 11 3.01 9.11 -32.46
CA LEU A 11 1.77 9.37 -31.73
C LEU A 11 1.12 8.12 -31.15
N LEU A 12 1.46 6.96 -31.67
CA LEU A 12 0.86 5.70 -31.24
C LEU A 12 1.45 5.16 -29.93
N VAL A 13 2.65 5.57 -29.61
CA VAL A 13 3.35 5.04 -28.43
C VAL A 13 2.83 5.65 -27.14
N VAL A 14 2.33 6.86 -27.19
CA VAL A 14 1.87 7.59 -26.00
C VAL A 14 0.54 7.04 -25.46
N ALA A 15 -0.30 6.50 -26.34
CA ALA A 15 -1.61 6.01 -25.93
C ALA A 15 -1.56 4.73 -25.12
N ALA A 16 -0.51 3.94 -25.26
CA ALA A 16 -0.39 2.66 -24.56
C ALA A 16 -0.05 2.80 -23.08
N SER A 17 0.51 3.94 -22.67
CA SER A 17 0.94 4.13 -21.29
C SER A 17 -0.18 4.59 -20.36
N LEU A 18 -1.35 4.91 -20.88
CA LEU A 18 -2.48 5.39 -20.09
C LEU A 18 -3.43 4.29 -19.64
N GLY A 19 -3.21 3.06 -20.09
CA GLY A 19 -4.13 1.97 -19.83
C GLY A 19 -3.95 1.23 -18.51
N THR A 20 -2.92 1.55 -17.77
CA THR A 20 -2.66 0.85 -16.50
C THR A 20 -3.11 1.70 -15.34
N ALA A 21 -4.39 1.63 -15.04
CA ALA A 21 -4.90 2.19 -13.80
C ALA A 21 -4.51 1.23 -12.68
N ALA A 22 -3.32 1.39 -12.16
CA ALA A 22 -2.85 0.56 -11.07
C ALA A 22 -3.52 1.00 -9.77
N CYS A 23 -4.25 0.09 -9.13
CA CYS A 23 -4.70 0.25 -7.76
C CYS A 23 -3.55 -0.04 -6.80
N THR A 24 -2.36 0.40 -7.14
CA THR A 24 -1.15 0.16 -6.38
C THR A 24 -0.56 1.50 -5.97
N ALA A 25 -0.31 1.67 -4.70
CA ALA A 25 0.38 2.83 -4.17
C ALA A 25 1.71 2.39 -3.57
N THR A 26 2.72 3.23 -3.70
CA THR A 26 4.04 2.96 -3.17
C THR A 26 4.45 4.11 -2.26
N GLY A 27 4.92 3.78 -1.07
CA GLY A 27 5.47 4.73 -0.12
C GLY A 27 6.90 4.39 0.21
N SER A 28 7.44 5.03 1.24
CA SER A 28 8.79 4.74 1.74
C SER A 28 8.78 3.40 2.47
N GLY A 29 9.46 2.40 1.90
CA GLY A 29 9.52 1.07 2.49
C GLY A 29 8.18 0.37 2.62
N ALA A 30 7.19 0.76 1.80
CA ALA A 30 5.86 0.18 1.86
C ALA A 30 5.21 0.20 0.49
N ARG A 31 4.33 -0.76 0.28
CA ARG A 31 3.60 -0.90 -0.97
C ARG A 31 2.18 -1.36 -0.68
N SER A 32 1.23 -0.82 -1.40
CA SER A 32 -0.18 -1.12 -1.22
C SER A 32 -0.81 -1.59 -2.52
N GLU A 33 -1.59 -2.65 -2.43
CA GLU A 33 -2.42 -3.14 -3.53
C GLU A 33 -3.86 -3.11 -3.06
N CYS A 34 -4.68 -2.33 -3.73
CA CYS A 34 -6.06 -2.13 -3.33
C CYS A 34 -7.04 -2.78 -4.28
N GLU A 35 -8.09 -3.35 -3.71
CA GLU A 35 -9.22 -3.92 -4.39
C GLU A 35 -10.50 -3.27 -3.87
N VAL A 36 -11.63 -3.67 -4.39
CA VAL A 36 -12.93 -3.16 -3.94
C VAL A 36 -13.15 -3.45 -2.44
N SER A 37 -12.67 -4.60 -1.98
CA SER A 37 -12.87 -5.05 -0.61
C SER A 37 -11.86 -4.49 0.39
N GLY A 38 -10.81 -3.82 -0.07
CA GLY A 38 -9.79 -3.26 0.81
C GLY A 38 -8.41 -3.26 0.20
N CYS A 39 -7.43 -2.91 0.99
CA CYS A 39 -6.03 -2.80 0.55
C CYS A 39 -5.14 -3.77 1.32
N THR A 40 -4.21 -4.39 0.61
CA THR A 40 -3.15 -5.19 1.22
C THR A 40 -1.87 -4.37 1.18
N VAL A 41 -1.30 -4.12 2.34
CA VAL A 41 -0.12 -3.27 2.48
C VAL A 41 1.05 -4.12 2.96
N THR A 42 2.16 -4.03 2.27
CA THR A 42 3.40 -4.70 2.65
C THR A 42 4.38 -3.64 3.13
N PHE A 43 4.79 -3.77 4.39
CA PHE A 43 5.79 -2.89 4.99
C PHE A 43 7.12 -3.61 5.10
N GLU A 44 8.19 -2.95 4.72
CA GLU A 44 9.54 -3.47 4.93
C GLU A 44 9.98 -3.21 6.37
N ARG A 45 10.60 -4.21 6.99
CA ARG A 45 11.15 -4.08 8.32
C ARG A 45 12.58 -3.53 8.24
N GLY A 46 13.00 -2.86 9.31
CA GLY A 46 14.35 -2.30 9.37
C GLY A 46 14.50 -0.93 8.74
N VAL A 47 13.43 -0.38 8.18
CA VAL A 47 13.40 0.98 7.62
C VAL A 47 12.15 1.68 8.13
N GLN A 48 12.11 3.00 7.97
CA GLN A 48 10.89 3.75 8.25
C GLN A 48 9.89 3.50 7.13
N ALA A 49 8.96 2.60 7.37
CA ALA A 49 7.97 2.22 6.37
C ALA A 49 6.69 3.01 6.56
N LYS A 50 6.30 3.75 5.54
CA LYS A 50 5.15 4.63 5.62
C LYS A 50 4.51 4.79 4.24
N ILE A 51 3.18 4.80 4.22
CA ILE A 51 2.42 4.87 2.98
C ILE A 51 1.05 5.49 3.26
N SER A 52 0.49 6.14 2.24
CA SER A 52 -0.88 6.62 2.31
C SER A 52 -1.81 5.56 1.73
N VAL A 53 -2.75 5.09 2.53
CA VAL A 53 -3.70 4.03 2.16
C VAL A 53 -5.11 4.53 2.41
N LEU A 54 -5.96 4.47 1.40
CA LEU A 54 -7.34 4.95 1.50
C LEU A 54 -7.42 6.41 1.99
N GLY A 55 -6.44 7.23 1.56
CA GLY A 55 -6.35 8.62 1.97
C GLY A 55 -5.81 8.85 3.37
N VAL A 56 -5.35 7.81 4.03
CA VAL A 56 -4.88 7.86 5.41
C VAL A 56 -3.41 7.46 5.48
N GLU A 57 -2.59 8.28 6.15
CA GLU A 57 -1.19 7.98 6.34
C GLU A 57 -1.02 6.84 7.34
N THR A 58 -0.36 5.78 6.91
CA THR A 58 -0.13 4.58 7.70
C THR A 58 1.36 4.31 7.80
N GLU A 59 1.85 4.08 9.00
CA GLU A 59 3.27 3.87 9.27
C GLU A 59 3.47 2.65 10.16
N LEU A 60 4.46 1.84 9.81
CA LEU A 60 4.88 0.74 10.67
C LEU A 60 5.80 1.29 11.75
N THR A 61 5.33 1.28 12.99
CA THR A 61 6.07 1.85 14.12
C THR A 61 7.01 0.85 14.77
N SER A 62 6.52 -0.35 15.05
CA SER A 62 7.35 -1.39 15.65
C SER A 62 6.76 -2.77 15.46
N VAL A 63 7.61 -3.77 15.58
CA VAL A 63 7.23 -5.18 15.56
C VAL A 63 7.97 -5.87 16.69
N GLN A 64 7.23 -6.50 17.60
CA GLN A 64 7.78 -7.25 18.71
C GLN A 64 7.19 -8.64 18.71
N GLY A 65 7.95 -9.61 18.22
CA GLY A 65 7.43 -10.95 18.04
C GLY A 65 6.28 -10.93 17.03
N ASP A 66 5.10 -11.29 17.48
CA ASP A 66 3.88 -11.28 16.64
C ASP A 66 3.06 -10.00 16.78
N LEU A 67 3.49 -9.08 17.63
CA LEU A 67 2.77 -7.82 17.87
C LEU A 67 3.24 -6.75 16.90
N VAL A 68 2.33 -6.22 16.12
CA VAL A 68 2.61 -5.17 15.13
C VAL A 68 1.97 -3.88 15.61
N THR A 69 2.76 -2.83 15.72
CA THR A 69 2.26 -1.51 16.06
C THR A 69 2.30 -0.62 14.83
N LEU A 70 1.15 -0.08 14.48
CA LEU A 70 0.99 0.81 13.35
C LEU A 70 0.49 2.17 13.82
N SER A 71 0.92 3.21 13.15
CA SER A 71 0.36 4.55 13.34
C SER A 71 -0.53 4.84 12.13
N VAL A 72 -1.80 5.08 12.39
CA VAL A 72 -2.79 5.38 11.35
C VAL A 72 -3.37 6.76 11.62
N ALA A 73 -3.11 7.70 10.73
CA ALA A 73 -3.50 9.10 10.90
C ALA A 73 -3.02 9.68 12.24
N GLY A 74 -1.82 9.29 12.68
CA GLY A 74 -1.27 9.75 13.95
C GLY A 74 -1.71 8.97 15.17
N GLN A 75 -2.59 8.00 15.03
CA GLN A 75 -3.08 7.19 16.14
C GLN A 75 -2.45 5.80 16.10
N GLN A 76 -1.89 5.37 17.23
CA GLN A 76 -1.23 4.06 17.30
C GLN A 76 -2.22 2.96 17.62
N VAL A 77 -2.03 1.83 16.96
CA VAL A 77 -2.78 0.61 17.21
C VAL A 77 -1.81 -0.57 17.17
N THR A 78 -1.97 -1.49 18.13
CA THR A 78 -1.17 -2.70 18.19
C THR A 78 -2.06 -3.91 17.95
N VAL A 79 -1.68 -4.73 16.97
CA VAL A 79 -2.47 -5.88 16.56
C VAL A 79 -1.55 -7.09 16.45
N PRO A 80 -1.89 -8.20 17.12
CA PRO A 80 -1.16 -9.45 16.96
C PRO A 80 -1.36 -10.05 15.57
N MET A 81 -0.39 -10.83 15.12
CA MET A 81 -0.50 -11.55 13.85
C MET A 81 -1.73 -12.46 13.85
N GLY A 82 -2.50 -12.41 12.76
CA GLY A 82 -3.70 -13.20 12.60
C GLY A 82 -4.94 -12.57 13.22
N GLU A 83 -4.80 -11.44 13.89
CA GLU A 83 -5.92 -10.76 14.53
C GLU A 83 -6.23 -9.45 13.86
N SER A 84 -7.37 -8.89 14.19
CA SER A 84 -7.85 -7.63 13.62
C SER A 84 -8.00 -6.57 14.70
N GLY A 85 -7.77 -5.33 14.31
CA GLY A 85 -8.02 -4.16 15.12
C GLY A 85 -8.77 -3.11 14.31
N SER A 86 -9.22 -2.07 14.99
CA SER A 86 -9.99 -1.00 14.36
C SER A 86 -9.43 0.33 14.78
N VAL A 87 -9.18 1.22 13.82
CA VAL A 87 -8.67 2.56 14.10
C VAL A 87 -9.12 3.49 12.98
N GLN A 88 -9.62 4.67 13.33
CA GLN A 88 -10.04 5.68 12.36
C GLN A 88 -11.05 5.17 11.33
N GLY A 89 -11.94 4.28 11.74
CA GLY A 89 -12.94 3.70 10.84
C GLY A 89 -12.40 2.64 9.90
N LEU A 90 -11.15 2.23 10.07
CA LEU A 90 -10.53 1.18 9.27
C LEU A 90 -10.36 -0.08 10.10
N ASN A 91 -10.59 -1.22 9.47
CA ASN A 91 -10.27 -2.51 10.03
C ASN A 91 -8.88 -2.93 9.54
N LEU A 92 -8.03 -3.28 10.49
CA LEU A 92 -6.68 -3.74 10.23
C LEU A 92 -6.58 -5.23 10.58
N THR A 93 -6.05 -6.01 9.67
CA THR A 93 -5.75 -7.41 9.95
C THR A 93 -4.30 -7.66 9.62
N VAL A 94 -3.53 -8.14 10.58
CA VAL A 94 -2.13 -8.51 10.35
C VAL A 94 -2.12 -9.92 9.79
N GLN A 95 -1.79 -10.05 8.52
CA GLN A 95 -1.82 -11.33 7.82
C GLN A 95 -0.55 -12.12 7.98
N GLU A 96 0.59 -11.44 7.98
CA GLU A 96 1.88 -12.10 8.02
C GLU A 96 2.94 -11.20 8.63
N VAL A 97 3.81 -11.81 9.42
CA VAL A 97 4.99 -11.15 9.99
C VAL A 97 6.18 -12.04 9.70
N THR A 98 7.13 -11.53 8.93
CA THR A 98 8.38 -12.24 8.63
C THR A 98 9.55 -11.41 9.15
N GLN A 99 10.76 -11.90 8.96
CA GLN A 99 11.95 -11.14 9.34
C GLN A 99 12.17 -9.91 8.47
N ASP A 100 11.61 -9.91 7.27
CA ASP A 100 11.85 -8.88 6.27
C ASP A 100 10.67 -7.94 6.08
N GLN A 101 9.46 -8.39 6.37
CA GLN A 101 8.27 -7.61 6.06
C GLN A 101 7.09 -7.95 6.95
N VAL A 102 6.12 -7.05 6.94
CA VAL A 102 4.82 -7.22 7.60
C VAL A 102 3.74 -6.97 6.55
N VAL A 103 2.79 -7.89 6.45
CA VAL A 103 1.66 -7.76 5.53
C VAL A 103 0.39 -7.49 6.32
N VAL A 104 -0.25 -6.38 6.02
CA VAL A 104 -1.45 -5.93 6.73
C VAL A 104 -2.55 -5.68 5.72
N ARG A 105 -3.75 -6.15 6.04
CA ARG A 105 -4.92 -5.85 5.23
C ARG A 105 -5.73 -4.74 5.89
N LEU A 106 -6.06 -3.73 5.11
CA LEU A 106 -6.84 -2.58 5.55
C LEU A 106 -8.15 -2.55 4.78
N ALA A 107 -9.25 -2.40 5.48
CA ALA A 107 -10.57 -2.30 4.88
C ALA A 107 -11.37 -1.25 5.62
N THR A 108 -12.35 -0.64 4.93
CA THR A 108 -13.28 0.26 5.60
C THR A 108 -14.20 -0.56 6.50
N GLY A 109 -14.55 -0.01 7.65
CA GLY A 109 -15.34 -0.71 8.64
C GLY A 109 -16.84 -0.75 8.37
N LEU A 110 -17.22 -0.83 7.11
CA LEU A 110 -18.64 -0.86 6.73
C LEU A 110 -19.15 -2.27 6.51
#